data_07b3775360847cb41054c8425e3a34af
#
_entry.id   07b3775360847cb41054c8425e3a34af
#
_cell.length_a   1.000
_cell.length_b   1.000
_cell.length_c   1.000
_cell.angle_alpha   90.00
_cell.angle_beta   90.00
_cell.angle_gamma   90.00
#
_symmetry.space_group_name_H-M   'P 1'
#
loop_
_entity.id
_entity.type
_entity.pdbx_description
1 polymer ?
#
loop_
_entity_poly.entity_id
_entity_poly.type
_entity_poly.pdbx_seq_one_letter_code
_entity_poly.pdbx_strand_id
1 'polypeptide(L)'
;LMMHYLGEIDHELERKLATYLRGRQGDDGGWPLYYGGAAEVSCSVKVYYALKLSGDDPDQPHMLRARKTILRLGGAARANVFTRIALAMFEQLPWRGVPFLPVEIILLPRWFPFHIYRVSYWSRTVMVPLLILWTFKARARNPKHISIRELFECDPWRQNDYFPTRSVLNRLFLVLDRLGLRLYPLLPDRVRRRAIKKAE
;
A
#
# COMPACT_ATOMS: atom_id res chain seq x y z
N LEU A 1 -5.09 -3.03 11.27
CA LEU A 1 -3.94 -3.48 10.47
C LEU A 1 -2.62 -3.42 11.25
N MET A 2 -2.30 -2.28 11.91
CA MET A 2 -1.02 -2.14 12.65
C MET A 2 -0.83 -3.22 13.71
N MET A 3 -1.83 -3.50 14.54
CA MET A 3 -1.79 -4.56 15.56
C MET A 3 -1.47 -5.94 14.93
N HIS A 4 -2.09 -6.25 13.80
CA HIS A 4 -1.81 -7.49 13.06
C HIS A 4 -0.40 -7.52 12.46
N TYR A 5 0.11 -6.36 12.00
CA TYR A 5 1.48 -6.27 11.50
C TYR A 5 2.51 -6.56 12.60
N LEU A 6 2.31 -5.98 13.78
CA LEU A 6 3.20 -6.17 14.94
C LEU A 6 3.02 -7.54 15.60
N GLY A 7 1.87 -8.18 15.38
CA GLY A 7 1.48 -9.42 16.09
C GLY A 7 1.05 -9.17 17.53
N GLU A 8 0.70 -7.93 17.86
CA GLU A 8 0.24 -7.48 19.18
C GLU A 8 -1.25 -7.10 19.07
N ILE A 9 -2.14 -8.07 19.23
CA ILE A 9 -3.57 -7.88 19.02
C ILE A 9 -4.27 -7.65 20.36
N ASP A 10 -4.80 -6.44 20.57
CA ASP A 10 -5.79 -6.15 21.59
C ASP A 10 -7.18 -6.47 21.04
N HIS A 11 -7.72 -7.62 21.43
CA HIS A 11 -9.01 -8.10 20.92
C HIS A 11 -10.20 -7.22 21.33
N GLU A 12 -10.14 -6.54 22.48
CA GLU A 12 -11.21 -5.63 22.89
C GLU A 12 -11.23 -4.38 22.01
N LEU A 13 -10.06 -3.78 21.82
CA LEU A 13 -9.90 -2.63 20.92
C LEU A 13 -10.26 -2.98 19.48
N GLU A 14 -9.79 -4.13 19.00
CA GLU A 14 -10.12 -4.65 17.66
C GLU A 14 -11.62 -4.75 17.43
N ARG A 15 -12.35 -5.33 18.38
CA ARG A 15 -13.81 -5.46 18.33
C ARG A 15 -14.51 -4.09 18.30
N LYS A 16 -14.06 -3.14 19.14
CA LYS A 16 -14.59 -1.76 19.15
C LYS A 16 -14.36 -1.06 17.82
N LEU A 17 -13.15 -1.18 17.25
CA LEU A 17 -12.80 -0.63 15.95
C LEU A 17 -13.63 -1.24 14.81
N ALA A 18 -13.79 -2.57 14.81
CA ALA A 18 -14.60 -3.25 13.81
C ALA A 18 -16.06 -2.81 13.85
N THR A 19 -16.65 -2.70 15.04
CA THR A 19 -18.02 -2.19 15.23
C THR A 19 -18.16 -0.76 14.71
N TYR A 20 -17.20 0.10 15.03
CA TYR A 20 -17.19 1.48 14.53
C TYR A 20 -17.09 1.52 13.00
N LEU A 21 -16.20 0.74 12.41
CA LEU A 21 -16.01 0.69 10.96
C LEU A 21 -17.27 0.21 10.23
N ARG A 22 -17.95 -0.82 10.74
CA ARG A 22 -19.23 -1.28 10.16
C ARG A 22 -20.29 -0.18 10.19
N GLY A 23 -20.38 0.56 11.30
CA GLY A 23 -21.33 1.67 11.44
C GLY A 23 -21.00 2.91 10.59
N ARG A 24 -19.80 2.96 10.00
CA ARG A 24 -19.35 4.07 9.12
C ARG A 24 -19.38 3.73 7.64
N GLN A 25 -19.87 2.56 7.28
CA GLN A 25 -20.08 2.21 5.86
C GLN A 25 -21.11 3.15 5.24
N GLY A 26 -20.78 3.77 4.12
CA GLY A 26 -21.70 4.63 3.37
C GLY A 26 -22.80 3.85 2.67
N ASP A 27 -23.86 4.55 2.26
CA ASP A 27 -24.99 3.96 1.48
C ASP A 27 -24.52 3.37 0.15
N ASP A 28 -23.43 3.92 -0.40
CA ASP A 28 -22.77 3.41 -1.62
C ASP A 28 -21.97 2.10 -1.37
N GLY A 29 -21.93 1.62 -0.13
CA GLY A 29 -21.29 0.38 0.29
C GLY A 29 -19.80 0.48 0.60
N GLY A 30 -19.17 1.65 0.42
CA GLY A 30 -17.75 1.87 0.72
C GLY A 30 -17.50 2.77 1.92
N TRP A 31 -16.28 3.22 2.07
CA TRP A 31 -15.86 4.17 3.12
C TRP A 31 -15.23 5.40 2.49
N PRO A 32 -15.69 6.60 2.88
CA PRO A 32 -15.15 7.87 2.40
C PRO A 32 -13.86 8.24 3.13
N LEU A 33 -13.09 9.19 2.55
CA LEU A 33 -11.92 9.79 3.19
C LEU A 33 -12.30 10.84 4.25
N TYR A 34 -13.48 11.43 4.13
CA TYR A 34 -13.99 12.48 5.02
C TYR A 34 -15.49 12.32 5.22
N TYR A 35 -16.00 12.92 6.29
CA TYR A 35 -17.42 12.83 6.64
C TYR A 35 -18.32 13.34 5.51
N GLY A 36 -19.32 12.55 5.15
CA GLY A 36 -20.26 12.87 4.05
C GLY A 36 -19.68 12.76 2.64
N GLY A 37 -18.45 12.30 2.49
CA GLY A 37 -17.85 12.06 1.18
C GLY A 37 -18.35 10.78 0.51
N ALA A 38 -18.09 10.64 -0.78
CA ALA A 38 -18.33 9.39 -1.52
C ALA A 38 -17.25 8.33 -1.14
N ALA A 39 -17.56 7.06 -1.39
CA ALA A 39 -16.61 5.97 -1.18
C ALA A 39 -15.31 6.20 -1.96
N GLU A 40 -14.19 5.98 -1.28
CA GLU A 40 -12.86 6.05 -1.86
C GLU A 40 -12.20 4.67 -1.81
N VAL A 41 -11.57 4.27 -2.93
CA VAL A 41 -11.06 2.90 -3.11
C VAL A 41 -10.00 2.53 -2.07
N SER A 42 -9.06 3.42 -1.77
CA SER A 42 -7.95 3.13 -0.85
C SER A 42 -8.42 3.00 0.59
N CYS A 43 -9.39 3.82 1.00
CA CYS A 43 -10.02 3.74 2.31
C CYS A 43 -10.83 2.44 2.42
N SER A 44 -11.70 2.19 1.43
CA SER A 44 -12.58 1.01 1.41
C SER A 44 -11.80 -0.30 1.41
N VAL A 45 -10.71 -0.41 0.66
CA VAL A 45 -9.85 -1.61 0.64
C VAL A 45 -9.21 -1.85 2.00
N LYS A 46 -8.68 -0.80 2.65
CA LYS A 46 -8.06 -0.93 3.99
C LYS A 46 -9.07 -1.35 5.04
N VAL A 47 -10.28 -0.77 5.00
CA VAL A 47 -11.33 -1.12 5.96
C VAL A 47 -11.84 -2.52 5.72
N TYR A 48 -12.11 -2.91 4.47
CA TYR A 48 -12.51 -4.28 4.12
C TYR A 48 -11.50 -5.31 4.64
N TYR A 49 -10.21 -5.06 4.40
CA TYR A 49 -9.16 -5.97 4.86
C TYR A 49 -9.06 -6.01 6.39
N ALA A 50 -9.22 -4.87 7.07
CA ALA A 50 -9.22 -4.82 8.53
C ALA A 50 -10.39 -5.59 9.14
N LEU A 51 -11.60 -5.47 8.57
CA LEU A 51 -12.78 -6.21 9.00
C LEU A 51 -12.60 -7.72 8.77
N LYS A 52 -12.08 -8.13 7.63
CA LYS A 52 -11.77 -9.54 7.34
C LYS A 52 -10.74 -10.12 8.30
N LEU A 53 -9.70 -9.36 8.67
CA LEU A 53 -8.71 -9.76 9.68
C LEU A 53 -9.32 -9.90 11.07
N SER A 54 -10.30 -9.05 11.42
CA SER A 54 -11.03 -9.14 12.70
C SER A 54 -12.08 -10.24 12.74
N GLY A 55 -12.30 -10.97 11.64
CA GLY A 55 -13.15 -12.17 11.58
C GLY A 55 -14.47 -11.98 10.84
N ASP A 56 -14.67 -10.87 10.11
CA ASP A 56 -15.88 -10.72 9.29
C ASP A 56 -15.84 -11.68 8.10
N ASP A 57 -16.94 -12.41 7.91
CA ASP A 57 -17.11 -13.29 6.76
C ASP A 57 -17.29 -12.46 5.48
N PRO A 58 -16.56 -12.76 4.39
CA PRO A 58 -16.70 -12.10 3.10
C PRO A 58 -18.12 -12.12 2.51
N ASP A 59 -18.94 -13.09 2.89
CA ASP A 59 -20.30 -13.26 2.41
C ASP A 59 -21.35 -12.48 3.23
N GLN A 60 -20.94 -11.81 4.29
CA GLN A 60 -21.84 -10.92 5.04
C GLN A 60 -22.32 -9.73 4.19
N PRO A 61 -23.56 -9.25 4.39
CA PRO A 61 -24.16 -8.23 3.54
C PRO A 61 -23.33 -6.94 3.40
N HIS A 62 -22.71 -6.48 4.47
CA HIS A 62 -21.85 -5.29 4.45
C HIS A 62 -20.54 -5.55 3.68
N MET A 63 -19.96 -6.74 3.79
CA MET A 63 -18.75 -7.12 3.06
C MET A 63 -19.02 -7.28 1.56
N LEU A 64 -20.17 -7.90 1.18
CA LEU A 64 -20.58 -8.00 -0.21
C LEU A 64 -20.81 -6.62 -0.85
N ARG A 65 -21.46 -5.69 -0.14
CA ARG A 65 -21.64 -4.32 -0.62
C ARG A 65 -20.28 -3.63 -0.80
N ALA A 66 -19.37 -3.77 0.16
CA ALA A 66 -18.05 -3.20 0.09
C ALA A 66 -17.25 -3.75 -1.10
N ARG A 67 -17.25 -5.08 -1.30
CA ARG A 67 -16.59 -5.73 -2.43
C ARG A 67 -17.13 -5.19 -3.77
N LYS A 68 -18.45 -5.11 -3.93
CA LYS A 68 -19.08 -4.57 -5.14
C LYS A 68 -18.64 -3.13 -5.42
N THR A 69 -18.61 -2.29 -4.40
CA THR A 69 -18.18 -0.89 -4.53
C THR A 69 -16.69 -0.78 -4.86
N ILE A 70 -15.83 -1.53 -4.20
CA ILE A 70 -14.39 -1.54 -4.48
C ILE A 70 -14.11 -1.96 -5.93
N LEU A 71 -14.75 -3.02 -6.42
CA LEU A 71 -14.61 -3.46 -7.80
C LEU A 71 -15.12 -2.42 -8.79
N ARG A 72 -16.27 -1.78 -8.53
CA ARG A 72 -16.79 -0.67 -9.36
C ARG A 72 -15.81 0.51 -9.44
N LEU A 73 -15.02 0.76 -8.39
CA LEU A 73 -13.99 1.80 -8.35
C LEU A 73 -12.65 1.36 -8.99
N GLY A 74 -12.60 0.17 -9.60
CA GLY A 74 -11.44 -0.38 -10.31
C GLY A 74 -10.57 -1.30 -9.48
N GLY A 75 -11.12 -1.84 -8.37
CA GLY A 75 -10.47 -2.84 -7.55
C GLY A 75 -9.31 -2.32 -6.69
N ALA A 76 -8.76 -3.22 -5.88
CA ALA A 76 -7.66 -2.90 -4.94
C ALA A 76 -6.37 -2.45 -5.65
N ALA A 77 -6.18 -2.78 -6.92
CA ALA A 77 -5.03 -2.34 -7.70
C ALA A 77 -5.02 -0.82 -7.97
N ARG A 78 -6.18 -0.17 -7.94
CA ARG A 78 -6.32 1.28 -8.12
C ARG A 78 -6.14 2.07 -6.82
N ALA A 79 -5.95 1.39 -5.71
CA ALA A 79 -5.65 2.05 -4.45
C ALA A 79 -4.36 2.89 -4.54
N ASN A 80 -4.25 3.93 -3.70
CA ASN A 80 -3.10 4.80 -3.66
C ASN A 80 -1.81 4.04 -3.23
N VAL A 81 -0.66 4.67 -3.43
CA VAL A 81 0.66 4.06 -3.15
C VAL A 81 0.77 3.58 -1.71
N PHE A 82 0.31 4.36 -0.73
CA PHE A 82 0.38 3.99 0.69
C PHE A 82 -0.43 2.74 1.01
N THR A 83 -1.63 2.63 0.47
CA THR A 83 -2.47 1.44 0.60
C THR A 83 -1.81 0.23 -0.06
N ARG A 84 -1.23 0.40 -1.26
CA ARG A 84 -0.52 -0.69 -1.95
C ARG A 84 0.73 -1.14 -1.18
N ILE A 85 1.46 -0.22 -0.52
CA ILE A 85 2.57 -0.58 0.37
C ILE A 85 2.06 -1.44 1.52
N ALA A 86 0.98 -1.01 2.20
CA ALA A 86 0.38 -1.79 3.28
C ALA A 86 -0.06 -3.18 2.80
N LEU A 87 -0.72 -3.26 1.65
CA LEU A 87 -1.12 -4.54 1.06
C LEU A 87 0.08 -5.43 0.68
N ALA A 88 1.17 -4.84 0.17
CA ALA A 88 2.39 -5.57 -0.15
C ALA A 88 3.06 -6.12 1.11
N MET A 89 3.05 -5.35 2.21
CA MET A 89 3.54 -5.82 3.52
C MET A 89 2.75 -7.03 4.03
N PHE A 90 1.45 -7.10 3.75
CA PHE A 90 0.60 -8.25 4.09
C PHE A 90 0.53 -9.32 2.98
N GLU A 91 1.41 -9.26 1.99
CA GLU A 91 1.47 -10.21 0.87
C GLU A 91 0.15 -10.33 0.08
N GLN A 92 -0.65 -9.26 0.03
CA GLN A 92 -1.88 -9.22 -0.75
C GLN A 92 -1.64 -8.83 -2.21
N LEU A 93 -0.48 -8.21 -2.50
CA LEU A 93 0.01 -7.92 -3.84
C LEU A 93 1.55 -7.95 -3.87
N PRO A 94 2.16 -8.19 -5.03
CA PRO A 94 3.62 -8.20 -5.15
C PRO A 94 4.19 -6.78 -5.03
N TRP A 95 5.42 -6.66 -4.49
CA TRP A 95 6.12 -5.38 -4.37
C TRP A 95 6.34 -4.65 -5.70
N ARG A 96 6.23 -5.32 -6.84
CA ARG A 96 6.22 -4.66 -8.16
C ARG A 96 4.98 -3.78 -8.41
N GLY A 97 3.92 -3.96 -7.63
CA GLY A 97 2.74 -3.09 -7.64
C GLY A 97 2.94 -1.78 -6.86
N VAL A 98 4.07 -1.63 -6.18
CA VAL A 98 4.52 -0.43 -5.49
C VAL A 98 5.60 0.24 -6.34
N PRO A 99 5.62 1.58 -6.48
CA PRO A 99 6.69 2.29 -7.19
C PRO A 99 8.07 1.95 -6.66
N PHE A 100 9.08 2.04 -7.52
CA PHE A 100 10.48 1.88 -7.13
C PHE A 100 10.90 2.99 -6.16
N LEU A 101 11.15 2.63 -4.91
CA LEU A 101 11.46 3.54 -3.81
C LEU A 101 12.72 3.05 -3.05
N PRO A 102 13.90 3.04 -3.68
CA PRO A 102 15.11 2.54 -3.04
C PRO A 102 15.65 3.55 -2.04
N VAL A 103 16.15 3.07 -0.89
CA VAL A 103 16.75 3.92 0.14
C VAL A 103 17.99 4.68 -0.36
N GLU A 104 18.63 4.20 -1.40
CA GLU A 104 19.80 4.80 -2.05
C GLU A 104 19.53 6.20 -2.62
N ILE A 105 18.28 6.57 -2.84
CA ILE A 105 17.87 7.95 -3.22
C ILE A 105 18.44 8.99 -2.23
N ILE A 106 18.63 8.64 -0.96
CA ILE A 106 19.19 9.52 0.07
C ILE A 106 20.65 9.88 -0.21
N LEU A 107 21.37 9.06 -0.96
CA LEU A 107 22.77 9.27 -1.32
C LEU A 107 22.96 10.14 -2.57
N LEU A 108 21.91 10.43 -3.31
CA LEU A 108 21.99 11.27 -4.50
C LEU A 108 22.60 12.63 -4.17
N PRO A 109 23.40 13.21 -5.07
CA PRO A 109 24.01 14.52 -4.85
C PRO A 109 22.95 15.63 -4.93
N ARG A 110 23.22 16.78 -4.26
CA ARG A 110 22.25 17.90 -4.15
C ARG A 110 21.85 18.53 -5.50
N TRP A 111 22.68 18.40 -6.52
CA TRP A 111 22.37 18.89 -7.86
C TRP A 111 21.37 18.02 -8.62
N PHE A 112 21.20 16.75 -8.18
CA PHE A 112 20.29 15.82 -8.84
C PHE A 112 18.81 16.23 -8.65
N PRO A 113 17.98 16.19 -9.70
CA PRO A 113 16.60 16.68 -9.64
C PRO A 113 15.74 15.97 -8.59
N PHE A 114 15.98 14.69 -8.32
CA PHE A 114 15.23 13.88 -7.35
C PHE A 114 15.93 13.78 -5.98
N HIS A 115 16.76 14.77 -5.63
CA HIS A 115 17.42 14.77 -4.34
C HIS A 115 16.42 14.98 -3.19
N ILE A 116 16.55 14.19 -2.11
CA ILE A 116 15.60 14.16 -0.99
C ILE A 116 15.36 15.53 -0.32
N TYR A 117 16.37 16.41 -0.30
CA TYR A 117 16.23 17.77 0.25
C TYR A 117 15.50 18.78 -0.66
N ARG A 118 15.14 18.38 -1.89
CA ARG A 118 14.24 19.16 -2.74
C ARG A 118 12.76 18.91 -2.43
N VAL A 119 12.49 17.87 -1.64
CA VAL A 119 11.15 17.53 -1.16
C VAL A 119 10.89 18.25 0.17
N SER A 120 9.66 18.67 0.42
CA SER A 120 9.28 19.35 1.66
C SER A 120 9.64 18.53 2.90
N TYR A 121 9.85 19.19 4.04
CA TYR A 121 10.17 18.52 5.30
C TYR A 121 9.13 17.45 5.66
N TRP A 122 7.85 17.79 5.60
CA TRP A 122 6.75 16.87 5.89
C TRP A 122 6.71 15.65 4.96
N SER A 123 6.96 15.86 3.68
CA SER A 123 7.02 14.74 2.75
C SER A 123 8.22 13.82 3.04
N ARG A 124 9.35 14.37 3.48
CA ARG A 124 10.53 13.57 3.85
C ARG A 124 10.29 12.69 5.06
N THR A 125 9.60 13.21 6.10
CA THR A 125 9.27 12.41 7.31
C THR A 125 8.42 11.19 6.99
N VAL A 126 7.63 11.23 5.93
CA VAL A 126 6.84 10.09 5.46
C VAL A 126 7.64 9.22 4.48
N MET A 127 8.37 9.84 3.54
CA MET A 127 9.08 9.12 2.49
C MET A 127 10.23 8.25 3.03
N VAL A 128 11.04 8.77 3.96
CA VAL A 128 12.22 8.04 4.46
C VAL A 128 11.86 6.69 5.06
N PRO A 129 10.89 6.56 5.98
CA PRO A 129 10.43 5.26 6.45
C PRO A 129 9.93 4.33 5.33
N LEU A 130 9.23 4.88 4.33
CA LEU A 130 8.75 4.09 3.20
C LEU A 130 9.87 3.55 2.32
N LEU A 131 10.96 4.31 2.13
CA LEU A 131 12.17 3.84 1.43
C LEU A 131 12.78 2.64 2.16
N ILE A 132 12.83 2.69 3.48
CA ILE A 132 13.33 1.59 4.32
C ILE A 132 12.41 0.36 4.18
N LEU A 133 11.09 0.53 4.36
CA LEU A 133 10.12 -0.55 4.23
C LEU A 133 10.19 -1.21 2.84
N TRP A 134 10.32 -0.41 1.79
CA TRP A 134 10.46 -0.90 0.42
C TRP A 134 11.76 -1.69 0.23
N THR A 135 12.87 -1.20 0.77
CA THR A 135 14.18 -1.83 0.65
C THR A 135 14.24 -3.20 1.33
N PHE A 136 13.69 -3.30 2.53
CA PHE A 136 13.62 -4.56 3.27
C PHE A 136 12.49 -5.49 2.83
N LYS A 137 11.58 -5.03 1.96
CA LYS A 137 10.37 -5.78 1.59
C LYS A 137 9.65 -6.30 2.84
N ALA A 138 9.45 -5.39 3.82
CA ALA A 138 8.88 -5.73 5.11
C ALA A 138 7.61 -6.58 4.97
N ARG A 139 7.49 -7.63 5.78
CA ARG A 139 6.38 -8.58 5.76
C ARG A 139 5.68 -8.62 7.09
N ALA A 140 4.35 -8.58 7.03
CA ALA A 140 3.49 -8.75 8.18
C ALA A 140 3.30 -10.23 8.52
N ARG A 141 3.07 -10.53 9.78
CA ARG A 141 2.60 -11.85 10.20
C ARG A 141 1.13 -12.01 9.78
N ASN A 142 0.83 -13.03 9.01
CA ASN A 142 -0.55 -13.39 8.62
C ASN A 142 -0.79 -14.88 8.92
N PRO A 143 -0.86 -15.26 10.20
CA PRO A 143 -0.96 -16.67 10.60
C PRO A 143 -2.24 -17.34 10.11
N LYS A 144 -3.31 -16.58 9.89
CA LYS A 144 -4.60 -17.07 9.38
C LYS A 144 -4.68 -17.13 7.86
N HIS A 145 -3.62 -16.76 7.14
CA HIS A 145 -3.57 -16.70 5.66
C HIS A 145 -4.76 -15.96 5.04
N ILE A 146 -5.24 -14.89 5.69
CA ILE A 146 -6.37 -14.10 5.22
C ILE A 146 -5.96 -13.35 3.96
N SER A 147 -6.72 -13.56 2.88
CA SER A 147 -6.49 -12.97 1.56
C SER A 147 -7.66 -12.09 1.13
N ILE A 148 -7.40 -11.10 0.29
CA ILE A 148 -8.40 -10.22 -0.34
C ILE A 148 -8.32 -10.28 -1.87
N ARG A 149 -7.98 -11.43 -2.43
CA ARG A 149 -7.90 -11.61 -3.90
C ARG A 149 -9.20 -11.25 -4.60
N GLU A 150 -10.32 -11.44 -3.93
CA GLU A 150 -11.66 -11.08 -4.42
C GLU A 150 -11.88 -9.59 -4.65
N LEU A 151 -10.98 -8.72 -4.18
CA LEU A 151 -11.01 -7.28 -4.43
C LEU A 151 -10.21 -6.85 -5.67
N PHE A 152 -9.59 -7.80 -6.37
CA PHE A 152 -8.85 -7.53 -7.59
C PHE A 152 -9.64 -8.02 -8.81
N GLU A 153 -9.58 -7.27 -9.92
CA GLU A 153 -10.21 -7.67 -11.19
C GLU A 153 -9.53 -8.87 -11.83
N CYS A 154 -8.21 -9.01 -11.59
CA CYS A 154 -7.43 -10.18 -12.00
C CYS A 154 -6.44 -10.54 -10.89
N ASP A 155 -5.83 -11.72 -10.99
CA ASP A 155 -4.84 -12.15 -10.00
C ASP A 155 -3.74 -11.09 -9.82
N PRO A 156 -3.52 -10.57 -8.59
CA PRO A 156 -2.55 -9.52 -8.33
C PRO A 156 -1.12 -9.92 -8.73
N TRP A 157 -0.79 -11.21 -8.71
CA TRP A 157 0.52 -11.70 -9.18
C TRP A 157 0.67 -11.70 -10.70
N ARG A 158 -0.43 -11.70 -11.45
CA ARG A 158 -0.43 -11.61 -12.93
C ARG A 158 -0.67 -10.21 -13.45
N GLN A 159 -1.20 -9.32 -12.61
CA GLN A 159 -1.50 -7.95 -12.98
C GLN A 159 -0.22 -7.14 -13.22
N ASN A 160 -0.15 -6.45 -14.37
CA ASN A 160 0.97 -5.59 -14.75
C ASN A 160 0.60 -4.10 -14.79
N ASP A 161 -0.69 -3.78 -14.70
CA ASP A 161 -1.23 -2.42 -14.84
C ASP A 161 -1.62 -1.82 -13.46
N TYR A 162 -0.61 -1.58 -12.63
CA TYR A 162 -0.78 -0.89 -11.36
C TYR A 162 -0.71 0.64 -11.47
N PHE A 163 -0.17 1.16 -12.57
CA PHE A 163 0.11 2.57 -12.73
C PHE A 163 -0.64 3.15 -13.93
N PRO A 164 -1.33 4.30 -13.77
CA PRO A 164 -2.03 4.94 -14.88
C PRO A 164 -1.03 5.48 -15.92
N THR A 165 -1.23 5.12 -17.19
CA THR A 165 -0.37 5.52 -18.32
C THR A 165 -0.93 6.71 -19.12
N ARG A 166 -1.76 7.54 -18.51
CA ARG A 166 -2.50 8.63 -19.19
C ARG A 166 -1.64 9.76 -19.72
N SER A 167 -0.38 9.90 -19.31
CA SER A 167 0.54 10.98 -19.70
C SER A 167 1.86 10.43 -20.23
N VAL A 168 2.50 11.16 -21.15
CA VAL A 168 3.86 10.86 -21.63
C VAL A 168 4.85 10.83 -20.44
N LEU A 169 4.69 11.76 -19.50
CA LEU A 169 5.50 11.80 -18.29
C LEU A 169 5.34 10.53 -17.44
N ASN A 170 4.11 10.03 -17.31
CA ASN A 170 3.86 8.77 -16.59
C ASN A 170 4.54 7.58 -17.28
N ARG A 171 4.56 7.55 -18.61
CA ARG A 171 5.28 6.51 -19.37
C ARG A 171 6.79 6.57 -19.12
N LEU A 172 7.36 7.78 -19.10
CA LEU A 172 8.79 7.96 -18.77
C LEU A 172 9.09 7.46 -17.35
N PHE A 173 8.28 7.80 -16.35
CA PHE A 173 8.44 7.30 -14.99
C PHE A 173 8.32 5.78 -14.90
N LEU A 174 7.43 5.17 -15.67
CA LEU A 174 7.31 3.70 -15.71
C LEU A 174 8.55 3.04 -16.32
N VAL A 175 9.17 3.64 -17.31
CA VAL A 175 10.42 3.14 -17.87
C VAL A 175 11.54 3.23 -16.84
N LEU A 176 11.66 4.37 -16.15
CA LEU A 176 12.64 4.57 -15.07
C LEU A 176 12.40 3.60 -13.91
N ASP A 177 11.16 3.36 -13.53
CA ASP A 177 10.76 2.41 -12.50
C ASP A 177 11.19 0.97 -12.86
N ARG A 178 10.90 0.54 -14.09
CA ARG A 178 11.28 -0.81 -14.59
C ARG A 178 12.81 -0.97 -14.70
N LEU A 179 13.50 0.06 -15.17
CA LEU A 179 14.96 0.09 -15.22
C LEU A 179 15.55 0.02 -13.82
N GLY A 180 15.04 0.84 -12.90
CA GLY A 180 15.43 0.84 -11.50
C GLY A 180 15.27 -0.55 -10.87
N LEU A 181 14.11 -1.19 -11.03
CA LEU A 181 13.85 -2.53 -10.52
C LEU A 181 14.81 -3.59 -11.08
N ARG A 182 15.21 -3.46 -12.37
CA ARG A 182 16.17 -4.39 -12.99
C ARG A 182 17.61 -4.18 -12.52
N LEU A 183 18.00 -2.92 -12.31
CA LEU A 183 19.36 -2.56 -11.92
C LEU A 183 19.58 -2.67 -10.40
N TYR A 184 18.51 -2.59 -9.61
CA TYR A 184 18.59 -2.62 -8.16
C TYR A 184 19.33 -3.82 -7.57
N PRO A 185 19.18 -5.07 -8.08
CA PRO A 185 19.94 -6.22 -7.59
C PRO A 185 21.45 -6.12 -7.84
N LEU A 186 21.88 -5.28 -8.79
CA LEU A 186 23.29 -5.08 -9.13
C LEU A 186 24.00 -4.08 -8.20
N LEU A 187 23.23 -3.36 -7.37
CA LEU A 187 23.81 -2.39 -6.43
C LEU A 187 24.60 -3.09 -5.33
N PRO A 188 25.86 -2.66 -5.07
CA PRO A 188 26.67 -3.23 -4.00
C PRO A 188 26.02 -3.05 -2.62
N ASP A 189 26.05 -4.07 -1.78
CA ASP A 189 25.50 -4.02 -0.42
C ASP A 189 26.13 -2.92 0.45
N ARG A 190 27.38 -2.51 0.15
CA ARG A 190 28.05 -1.38 0.84
C ARG A 190 27.29 -0.07 0.64
N VAL A 191 26.78 0.17 -0.58
CA VAL A 191 26.01 1.38 -0.91
C VAL A 191 24.70 1.37 -0.16
N ARG A 192 23.99 0.23 -0.16
CA ARG A 192 22.72 0.04 0.57
C ARG A 192 22.90 0.27 2.08
N ARG A 193 23.90 -0.36 2.70
CA ARG A 193 24.20 -0.17 4.13
C ARG A 193 24.51 1.29 4.48
N ARG A 194 25.27 1.99 3.62
CA ARG A 194 25.53 3.42 3.80
C ARG A 194 24.27 4.27 3.69
N ALA A 195 23.38 3.94 2.76
CA ALA A 195 22.11 4.63 2.60
C ALA A 195 21.20 4.44 3.82
N ILE A 196 21.08 3.21 4.33
CA ILE A 196 20.30 2.90 5.53
C ILE A 196 20.84 3.68 6.74
N LYS A 197 22.16 3.62 6.99
CA LYS A 197 22.80 4.36 8.10
C LYS A 197 22.57 5.88 8.00
N LYS A 198 22.39 6.42 6.80
CA LYS A 198 22.10 7.86 6.61
C LYS A 198 20.59 8.16 6.74
N ALA A 199 19.75 7.16 6.62
CA ALA A 199 18.29 7.27 6.77
C ALA A 199 17.84 7.21 8.25
N GLU A 200 18.61 6.53 9.11
CA GLU A 200 18.46 6.48 10.56
C GLU A 200 18.92 7.81 11.19
#